data_ea4f94f351218a53f1524910dff69f90
#
_entry.id   ea4f94f351218a53f1524910dff69f90
#
_cell.length_a   1.000
_cell.length_b   1.000
_cell.length_c   1.000
_cell.angle_alpha   90.00
_cell.angle_beta   90.00
_cell.angle_gamma   90.00
#
_symmetry.space_group_name_H-M   'P 1'
#
loop_
_entity.id
_entity.type
_entity.pdbx_description
1 polymer ?
#
loop_
_entity_poly.entity_id
_entity_poly.type
_entity_poly.pdbx_seq_one_letter_code
_entity_poly.pdbx_strand_id
1 'polypeptide(L)'
;MKKRVLSSLVAGVLAIGVLAGCGSNNAEDTTAENNQANASVTETENAGDADNSTVESKGTITVAASATPHAEILEAAKSILADEGWDLQVTVFNDYVQPNEVVESGEFDANYFQHIPYLESFNEEKGTHLVNAGGIHYEPFGIYPGTKTDLADLAEGDVIAVPNDTTNEARALLLLQDNGVIKLKDGVGLEATVNDIEENPYGVEIEELEAAQVSRVAGEVAFVVLNGNYALEAGYSVSKDAIAYETADSEAAKTYVNVIAVKEGNENSEGIQALVQALKSDEIQKFINDTYDGAVIPFTE
;
A
#
# COMPACT_ATOMS: atom_id res chain seq x y z
N MET A 1 -38.86 -13.89 -39.70
CA MET A 1 -39.79 -14.81 -39.01
C MET A 1 -39.69 -14.60 -37.54
N LYS A 2 -40.80 -14.24 -36.91
CA LYS A 2 -40.94 -13.97 -35.48
C LYS A 2 -40.96 -15.30 -34.70
N LYS A 3 -40.25 -15.38 -33.53
CA LYS A 3 -40.73 -16.20 -32.40
C LYS A 3 -40.37 -15.52 -31.09
N ARG A 4 -41.41 -15.12 -30.39
CA ARG A 4 -41.48 -14.77 -28.96
C ARG A 4 -41.51 -16.05 -28.13
N VAL A 5 -41.21 -15.95 -26.87
CA VAL A 5 -41.69 -16.73 -25.70
C VAL A 5 -40.65 -16.56 -24.59
N LEU A 6 -40.88 -16.40 -23.33
CA LEU A 6 -42.01 -16.15 -22.44
C LEU A 6 -41.39 -15.96 -21.01
N SER A 7 -41.94 -15.03 -20.29
CA SER A 7 -41.67 -14.76 -18.89
C SER A 7 -42.01 -15.94 -17.98
N SER A 8 -41.28 -16.11 -16.88
CA SER A 8 -41.80 -16.80 -15.69
C SER A 8 -41.37 -16.05 -14.44
N LEU A 9 -42.29 -15.32 -13.85
CA LEU A 9 -42.29 -14.86 -12.47
C LEU A 9 -42.53 -16.08 -11.55
N VAL A 10 -41.74 -16.18 -10.48
CA VAL A 10 -42.16 -16.95 -9.31
C VAL A 10 -42.05 -16.04 -8.10
N ALA A 11 -43.23 -15.74 -7.54
CA ALA A 11 -43.41 -15.10 -6.24
C ALA A 11 -43.55 -16.22 -5.18
N GLY A 12 -42.92 -16.07 -4.04
CA GLY A 12 -43.03 -16.95 -2.88
C GLY A 12 -42.73 -16.19 -1.60
N VAL A 13 -43.74 -15.64 -1.06
CA VAL A 13 -44.44 -15.75 0.24
C VAL A 13 -43.57 -15.70 1.50
N LEU A 14 -43.85 -14.63 2.29
CA LEU A 14 -43.49 -14.39 3.70
C LEU A 14 -43.96 -15.52 4.62
N ALA A 15 -43.18 -15.79 5.66
CA ALA A 15 -43.70 -16.37 6.92
C ALA A 15 -43.11 -15.58 8.09
N ILE A 16 -43.99 -14.86 8.79
CA ILE A 16 -43.80 -14.19 10.06
C ILE A 16 -44.02 -15.21 11.17
N GLY A 17 -43.06 -15.38 12.09
CA GLY A 17 -43.20 -16.15 13.30
C GLY A 17 -42.91 -15.29 14.52
N VAL A 18 -43.97 -14.78 15.17
CA VAL A 18 -43.93 -14.15 16.49
C VAL A 18 -44.17 -15.25 17.52
N LEU A 19 -43.31 -15.34 18.52
CA LEU A 19 -43.59 -16.04 19.76
C LEU A 19 -43.16 -15.16 20.95
N ALA A 20 -44.20 -14.64 21.60
CA ALA A 20 -44.12 -14.03 22.91
C ALA A 20 -44.21 -15.15 23.96
N GLY A 21 -43.43 -15.04 25.01
CA GLY A 21 -43.50 -15.86 26.20
C GLY A 21 -43.21 -15.06 27.46
N CYS A 22 -44.27 -14.69 28.17
CA CYS A 22 -44.27 -14.07 29.49
C CYS A 22 -44.14 -15.15 30.61
N GLY A 23 -43.59 -14.74 31.75
CA GLY A 23 -43.64 -15.41 33.05
C GLY A 23 -42.61 -14.81 33.99
N SER A 24 -42.89 -13.94 34.79
CA SER A 24 -43.62 -13.67 36.03
C SER A 24 -42.93 -14.15 37.30
N ASN A 25 -42.55 -13.17 38.14
CA ASN A 25 -42.52 -13.05 39.59
C ASN A 25 -41.78 -14.07 40.49
N ASN A 26 -40.88 -13.60 41.38
CA ASN A 26 -41.28 -13.22 42.76
C ASN A 26 -40.16 -12.48 43.48
N ALA A 27 -40.63 -11.51 44.26
CA ALA A 27 -39.88 -10.76 45.25
C ALA A 27 -39.83 -11.57 46.59
N GLU A 28 -38.75 -11.40 47.35
CA GLU A 28 -38.83 -11.33 48.80
C GLU A 28 -37.67 -10.52 49.36
N ASP A 29 -38.10 -9.62 50.17
CA ASP A 29 -37.51 -8.60 51.00
C ASP A 29 -36.87 -9.23 52.25
N THR A 30 -35.69 -8.77 52.69
CA THR A 30 -35.32 -8.72 54.09
C THR A 30 -34.27 -7.64 54.35
N THR A 31 -34.67 -6.76 55.19
CA THR A 31 -33.99 -5.63 55.83
C THR A 31 -32.97 -6.04 56.90
N ALA A 32 -32.12 -5.01 57.21
CA ALA A 32 -31.38 -4.71 58.47
C ALA A 32 -29.95 -5.35 58.53
N GLU A 33 -28.93 -4.73 59.07
CA GLU A 33 -28.70 -3.56 59.93
C GLU A 33 -27.22 -3.20 59.93
N ASN A 34 -27.01 -1.95 60.10
CA ASN A 34 -25.90 -1.15 60.59
C ASN A 34 -24.86 -1.84 61.49
N ASN A 35 -23.54 -1.70 61.16
CA ASN A 35 -22.55 -1.51 62.23
C ASN A 35 -21.33 -0.71 61.75
N GLN A 36 -21.17 0.45 62.33
CA GLN A 36 -20.02 1.31 62.29
C GLN A 36 -18.89 0.69 63.11
N ALA A 37 -17.70 0.58 62.49
CA ALA A 37 -16.43 0.48 63.24
C ALA A 37 -15.38 1.35 62.56
N ASN A 38 -15.09 2.40 63.27
CA ASN A 38 -14.03 3.38 63.03
C ASN A 38 -12.67 2.72 63.29
N ALA A 39 -11.74 2.75 62.33
CA ALA A 39 -10.32 2.52 62.57
C ALA A 39 -9.53 3.48 61.71
N SER A 40 -9.00 4.48 62.34
CA SER A 40 -7.96 5.37 61.91
C SER A 40 -6.67 4.58 61.61
N VAL A 41 -6.14 4.69 60.41
CA VAL A 41 -4.73 4.33 60.12
C VAL A 41 -4.16 5.35 59.14
N THR A 42 -3.28 6.14 59.69
CA THR A 42 -2.08 6.83 59.20
C THR A 42 -1.88 6.92 57.67
N GLU A 43 -1.87 8.17 57.23
CA GLU A 43 -1.28 8.64 55.98
C GLU A 43 0.20 8.24 55.95
N THR A 44 0.58 7.50 54.90
CA THR A 44 1.96 7.44 54.46
C THR A 44 1.97 8.06 53.07
N GLU A 45 2.36 9.32 53.03
CA GLU A 45 2.72 10.01 51.78
C GLU A 45 3.86 9.20 51.09
N ASN A 46 3.56 8.60 49.99
CA ASN A 46 4.59 8.18 49.05
C ASN A 46 4.38 9.04 47.78
N ALA A 47 5.03 10.19 47.79
CA ALA A 47 5.23 11.01 46.64
C ALA A 47 6.16 10.26 45.64
N GLY A 48 5.58 9.50 44.77
CA GLY A 48 6.15 9.10 43.52
C GLY A 48 5.65 10.04 42.45
N ASP A 49 6.42 11.05 42.17
CA ASP A 49 6.22 11.98 41.05
C ASP A 49 6.40 11.13 39.78
N ALA A 50 5.32 10.52 39.29
CA ALA A 50 5.24 10.07 37.91
C ALA A 50 4.89 11.34 37.13
N ASP A 51 5.89 11.90 36.48
CA ASP A 51 5.73 12.93 35.47
C ASP A 51 4.79 12.39 34.36
N ASN A 52 3.49 12.55 34.59
CA ASN A 52 2.46 12.26 33.63
C ASN A 52 2.31 13.51 32.75
N SER A 53 3.34 13.80 31.95
CA SER A 53 3.21 14.80 30.89
C SER A 53 2.22 14.24 29.87
N THR A 54 0.94 14.59 30.01
CA THR A 54 -0.06 14.33 28.97
C THR A 54 0.31 15.18 27.77
N VAL A 55 0.82 14.53 26.71
CA VAL A 55 1.04 15.20 25.42
C VAL A 55 -0.30 15.76 24.96
N GLU A 56 -0.34 17.06 24.62
CA GLU A 56 -1.55 17.71 24.12
C GLU A 56 -1.88 17.14 22.73
N SER A 57 -3.14 16.71 22.54
CA SER A 57 -3.58 16.18 21.25
C SER A 57 -3.63 17.29 20.20
N LYS A 58 -2.93 17.11 19.09
CA LYS A 58 -2.93 18.00 17.92
C LYS A 58 -3.94 17.62 16.85
N GLY A 59 -4.39 16.36 16.84
CA GLY A 59 -5.38 15.85 15.90
C GLY A 59 -5.04 14.46 15.34
N THR A 60 -5.77 14.10 14.28
CA THR A 60 -5.63 12.84 13.58
C THR A 60 -5.02 13.09 12.20
N ILE A 61 -4.18 12.16 11.73
CA ILE A 61 -3.66 12.10 10.36
C ILE A 61 -4.16 10.80 9.75
N THR A 62 -4.92 10.87 8.67
CA THR A 62 -5.47 9.71 7.96
C THR A 62 -4.66 9.43 6.69
N VAL A 63 -4.16 8.20 6.55
CA VAL A 63 -3.31 7.81 5.41
C VAL A 63 -3.85 6.55 4.74
N ALA A 64 -4.06 6.64 3.41
CA ALA A 64 -4.35 5.50 2.54
C ALA A 64 -3.03 4.88 2.06
N ALA A 65 -2.82 3.57 2.27
CA ALA A 65 -1.55 2.93 1.99
C ALA A 65 -1.69 1.53 1.38
N SER A 66 -0.66 1.04 0.66
CA SER A 66 -0.52 -0.39 0.36
C SER A 66 -0.12 -1.16 1.61
N ALA A 67 -0.43 -2.47 1.66
CA ALA A 67 -0.23 -3.30 2.86
C ALA A 67 1.23 -3.34 3.31
N THR A 68 2.13 -3.75 2.42
CA THR A 68 3.58 -3.81 2.65
C THR A 68 4.33 -3.15 1.47
N PRO A 69 5.40 -2.42 1.67
CA PRO A 69 5.99 -2.04 2.96
C PRO A 69 5.32 -0.83 3.62
N HIS A 70 4.44 -0.11 2.90
CA HIS A 70 3.96 1.22 3.22
C HIS A 70 3.21 1.29 4.55
N ALA A 71 2.16 0.47 4.74
CA ALA A 71 1.41 0.45 5.99
C ALA A 71 2.26 -0.02 7.17
N GLU A 72 3.18 -0.97 6.95
CA GLU A 72 4.09 -1.45 7.99
C GLU A 72 5.05 -0.34 8.46
N ILE A 73 5.57 0.48 7.54
CA ILE A 73 6.41 1.64 7.85
C ILE A 73 5.61 2.71 8.61
N LEU A 74 4.37 2.98 8.19
CA LEU A 74 3.46 3.89 8.91
C LEU A 74 3.15 3.39 10.31
N GLU A 75 2.88 2.10 10.50
CA GLU A 75 2.64 1.51 11.81
C GLU A 75 3.85 1.65 12.74
N ALA A 76 5.07 1.49 12.20
CA ALA A 76 6.30 1.72 12.96
C ALA A 76 6.47 3.20 13.39
N ALA A 77 5.93 4.15 12.61
CA ALA A 77 6.02 5.59 12.91
C ALA A 77 4.95 6.08 13.91
N LYS A 78 3.94 5.27 14.25
CA LYS A 78 2.83 5.68 15.13
C LYS A 78 3.28 6.20 16.51
N SER A 79 4.27 5.53 17.12
CA SER A 79 4.78 5.95 18.43
C SER A 79 5.45 7.32 18.37
N ILE A 80 6.23 7.58 17.32
CA ILE A 80 6.91 8.86 17.13
C ILE A 80 5.88 9.99 17.00
N LEU A 81 4.83 9.79 16.20
CA LEU A 81 3.76 10.77 16.01
C LEU A 81 2.91 10.96 17.28
N ALA A 82 2.63 9.89 18.01
CA ALA A 82 1.90 9.96 19.27
C ALA A 82 2.64 10.78 20.34
N ASP A 83 3.97 10.67 20.41
CA ASP A 83 4.82 11.47 21.30
C ASP A 83 4.82 12.98 20.93
N GLU A 84 4.43 13.30 19.69
CA GLU A 84 4.21 14.68 19.21
C GLU A 84 2.76 15.15 19.32
N GLY A 85 1.83 14.30 19.77
CA GLY A 85 0.41 14.61 19.94
C GLY A 85 -0.47 14.26 18.73
N TRP A 86 0.05 13.55 17.72
CA TRP A 86 -0.71 13.12 16.54
C TRP A 86 -1.22 11.69 16.65
N ASP A 87 -2.49 11.46 16.26
CA ASP A 87 -3.08 10.13 16.10
C ASP A 87 -3.01 9.72 14.62
N LEU A 88 -2.13 8.78 14.28
CA LEU A 88 -1.99 8.26 12.92
C LEU A 88 -2.95 7.10 12.67
N GLN A 89 -3.86 7.29 11.71
CA GLN A 89 -4.81 6.27 11.26
C GLN A 89 -4.46 5.81 9.84
N VAL A 90 -4.19 4.51 9.68
CA VAL A 90 -3.79 3.90 8.41
C VAL A 90 -4.91 3.01 7.91
N THR A 91 -5.27 3.18 6.64
CA THR A 91 -6.21 2.30 5.94
C THR A 91 -5.52 1.68 4.74
N VAL A 92 -5.59 0.34 4.66
CA VAL A 92 -4.95 -0.43 3.57
C VAL A 92 -5.87 -0.53 2.36
N PHE A 93 -5.31 -0.26 1.19
CA PHE A 93 -5.91 -0.44 -0.13
C PHE A 93 -5.09 -1.46 -0.94
N ASN A 94 -5.78 -2.22 -1.82
CA ASN A 94 -5.15 -3.29 -2.58
C ASN A 94 -4.94 -2.96 -4.07
N ASP A 95 -5.12 -1.70 -4.45
CA ASP A 95 -4.93 -1.19 -5.81
C ASP A 95 -4.26 0.20 -5.79
N TYR A 96 -3.88 0.69 -6.97
CA TYR A 96 -3.20 1.98 -7.10
C TYR A 96 -4.11 3.16 -7.47
N VAL A 97 -5.42 2.95 -7.64
CA VAL A 97 -6.37 3.99 -8.05
C VAL A 97 -7.04 4.63 -6.83
N GLN A 98 -7.65 3.80 -5.98
CA GLN A 98 -8.44 4.26 -4.84
C GLN A 98 -7.66 5.17 -3.87
N PRO A 99 -6.37 4.90 -3.51
CA PRO A 99 -5.65 5.79 -2.59
C PRO A 99 -5.52 7.22 -3.10
N ASN A 100 -5.39 7.44 -4.40
CA ASN A 100 -5.38 8.78 -4.98
C ASN A 100 -6.78 9.42 -4.98
N GLU A 101 -7.82 8.65 -5.29
CA GLU A 101 -9.20 9.16 -5.32
C GLU A 101 -9.67 9.62 -3.93
N VAL A 102 -9.37 8.88 -2.87
CA VAL A 102 -9.80 9.25 -1.50
C VAL A 102 -9.04 10.46 -0.95
N VAL A 103 -7.79 10.70 -1.39
CA VAL A 103 -7.04 11.93 -1.05
C VAL A 103 -7.52 13.11 -1.88
N GLU A 104 -7.76 12.94 -3.19
CA GLU A 104 -8.31 14.00 -4.03
C GLU A 104 -9.69 14.46 -3.56
N SER A 105 -10.53 13.52 -3.11
CA SER A 105 -11.85 13.86 -2.54
C SER A 105 -11.78 14.55 -1.17
N GLY A 106 -10.65 14.46 -0.48
CA GLY A 106 -10.46 14.97 0.88
C GLY A 106 -11.02 14.05 1.98
N GLU A 107 -11.28 12.77 1.66
CA GLU A 107 -11.66 11.76 2.65
C GLU A 107 -10.45 11.34 3.51
N PHE A 108 -9.25 11.34 2.92
CA PHE A 108 -7.97 11.10 3.57
C PHE A 108 -7.05 12.31 3.44
N ASP A 109 -6.18 12.50 4.44
CA ASP A 109 -5.20 13.60 4.44
C ASP A 109 -4.04 13.34 3.50
N ALA A 110 -3.61 12.07 3.38
CA ALA A 110 -2.49 11.66 2.55
C ALA A 110 -2.65 10.23 2.02
N ASN A 111 -1.83 9.89 1.02
CA ASN A 111 -1.56 8.50 0.71
C ASN A 111 -0.06 8.20 0.71
N TYR A 112 0.26 6.92 0.86
CA TYR A 112 1.61 6.38 0.81
C TYR A 112 1.58 5.00 0.14
N PHE A 113 1.84 4.95 -1.18
CA PHE A 113 1.81 3.73 -1.98
C PHE A 113 2.52 3.87 -3.32
N GLN A 114 2.84 5.10 -3.77
CA GLN A 114 3.18 5.42 -5.14
C GLN A 114 4.52 6.16 -5.26
N HIS A 115 5.16 5.99 -6.39
CA HIS A 115 6.34 6.75 -6.79
C HIS A 115 5.99 8.00 -7.60
N ILE A 116 6.95 8.91 -7.72
CA ILE A 116 6.77 10.23 -8.37
C ILE A 116 6.18 10.12 -9.78
N PRO A 117 6.72 9.32 -10.73
CA PRO A 117 6.15 9.26 -12.08
C PRO A 117 4.70 8.78 -12.11
N TYR A 118 4.31 7.85 -11.24
CA TYR A 118 2.92 7.40 -11.15
C TYR A 118 1.99 8.52 -10.68
N LEU A 119 2.40 9.28 -9.66
CA LEU A 119 1.64 10.44 -9.16
C LEU A 119 1.39 11.47 -10.27
N GLU A 120 2.45 11.79 -11.04
CA GLU A 120 2.38 12.77 -12.13
C GLU A 120 1.47 12.27 -13.27
N SER A 121 1.64 11.03 -13.72
CA SER A 121 0.82 10.40 -14.75
C SER A 121 -0.65 10.30 -14.30
N PHE A 122 -0.91 9.90 -13.05
CA PHE A 122 -2.27 9.82 -12.52
C PHE A 122 -2.97 11.18 -12.52
N ASN A 123 -2.27 12.25 -12.12
CA ASN A 123 -2.80 13.60 -12.17
C ASN A 123 -3.18 14.01 -13.60
N GLU A 124 -2.31 13.71 -14.58
CA GLU A 124 -2.54 14.04 -15.99
C GLU A 124 -3.75 13.25 -16.55
N GLU A 125 -3.80 11.95 -16.31
CA GLU A 125 -4.83 11.07 -16.83
C GLU A 125 -6.21 11.28 -16.18
N LYS A 126 -6.25 11.55 -14.88
CA LYS A 126 -7.50 11.64 -14.09
C LYS A 126 -7.92 13.07 -13.81
N GLY A 127 -7.04 14.05 -14.06
CA GLY A 127 -7.31 15.47 -13.75
C GLY A 127 -7.35 15.73 -12.25
N THR A 128 -6.55 14.99 -11.46
CA THR A 128 -6.38 15.20 -10.03
C THR A 128 -5.30 16.23 -9.73
N HIS A 129 -5.25 16.71 -8.49
CA HIS A 129 -4.36 17.80 -8.05
C HIS A 129 -3.57 17.36 -6.82
N LEU A 130 -2.97 16.18 -6.90
CA LEU A 130 -2.15 15.63 -5.83
C LEU A 130 -0.71 16.10 -5.98
N VAL A 131 -0.06 16.38 -4.85
CA VAL A 131 1.33 16.84 -4.82
C VAL A 131 2.17 15.99 -3.88
N ASN A 132 3.46 15.89 -4.19
CA ASN A 132 4.46 15.24 -3.37
C ASN A 132 4.79 16.12 -2.14
N ALA A 133 4.51 15.62 -0.94
CA ALA A 133 4.87 16.26 0.32
C ALA A 133 6.24 15.80 0.87
N GLY A 134 6.77 14.66 0.41
CA GLY A 134 8.10 14.18 0.79
C GLY A 134 8.39 12.78 0.27
N GLY A 135 9.61 12.57 -0.25
CA GLY A 135 10.12 11.26 -0.66
C GLY A 135 10.58 10.45 0.54
N ILE A 136 10.23 9.17 0.61
CA ILE A 136 10.47 8.34 1.80
C ILE A 136 11.39 7.16 1.49
N HIS A 137 11.13 6.39 0.44
CA HIS A 137 11.92 5.22 0.10
C HIS A 137 11.86 4.90 -1.40
N TYR A 138 12.70 3.97 -1.81
CA TYR A 138 12.73 3.38 -3.13
C TYR A 138 12.55 1.87 -3.03
N GLU A 139 11.82 1.28 -3.99
CA GLU A 139 11.65 -0.15 -4.14
C GLU A 139 12.20 -0.61 -5.49
N PRO A 140 13.21 -1.51 -5.51
CA PRO A 140 13.68 -2.11 -6.76
C PRO A 140 12.55 -2.84 -7.48
N PHE A 141 12.40 -2.55 -8.77
CA PHE A 141 11.51 -3.25 -9.67
C PHE A 141 12.22 -4.49 -10.21
N GLY A 142 11.55 -5.62 -10.33
CA GLY A 142 12.23 -6.87 -10.66
C GLY A 142 11.49 -7.78 -11.61
N ILE A 143 12.26 -8.63 -12.32
CA ILE A 143 11.78 -9.77 -13.11
C ILE A 143 11.85 -11.00 -12.21
N TYR A 144 10.73 -11.67 -12.02
CA TYR A 144 10.63 -12.85 -11.15
C TYR A 144 10.27 -14.10 -11.95
N PRO A 145 10.69 -15.29 -11.46
CA PRO A 145 10.37 -16.54 -12.12
C PRO A 145 8.86 -16.81 -12.12
N GLY A 146 8.40 -17.34 -13.24
CA GLY A 146 7.09 -17.94 -13.40
C GLY A 146 7.25 -19.46 -13.59
N THR A 147 6.89 -19.94 -14.77
CA THR A 147 7.13 -21.35 -15.18
C THR A 147 8.57 -21.59 -15.61
N LYS A 148 9.35 -20.52 -15.84
CA LYS A 148 10.78 -20.55 -16.16
C LYS A 148 11.59 -19.79 -15.11
N THR A 149 12.88 -20.14 -15.02
CA THR A 149 13.79 -19.60 -13.98
C THR A 149 15.05 -18.96 -14.55
N ASP A 150 15.24 -18.98 -15.87
CA ASP A 150 16.36 -18.34 -16.56
C ASP A 150 15.84 -17.65 -17.84
N LEU A 151 16.19 -16.39 -18.05
CA LEU A 151 15.81 -15.63 -19.25
C LEU A 151 16.40 -16.26 -20.54
N ALA A 152 17.51 -16.99 -20.43
CA ALA A 152 18.10 -17.72 -21.57
C ALA A 152 17.20 -18.88 -22.07
N ASP A 153 16.25 -19.34 -21.26
CA ASP A 153 15.30 -20.40 -21.63
C ASP A 153 14.06 -19.85 -22.38
N LEU A 154 13.98 -18.52 -22.61
CA LEU A 154 12.88 -17.92 -23.36
C LEU A 154 12.78 -18.49 -24.77
N ALA A 155 11.56 -18.73 -25.22
CA ALA A 155 11.23 -19.25 -26.52
C ALA A 155 10.01 -18.53 -27.13
N GLU A 156 9.81 -18.70 -28.43
CA GLU A 156 8.66 -18.14 -29.15
C GLU A 156 7.33 -18.58 -28.51
N GLY A 157 6.48 -17.59 -28.23
CA GLY A 157 5.17 -17.77 -27.59
C GLY A 157 5.21 -17.84 -26.06
N ASP A 158 6.38 -17.70 -25.43
CA ASP A 158 6.42 -17.50 -23.98
C ASP A 158 5.81 -16.16 -23.59
N VAL A 159 5.03 -16.15 -22.51
CA VAL A 159 4.35 -14.95 -22.01
C VAL A 159 5.14 -14.35 -20.85
N ILE A 160 5.30 -13.04 -20.87
CA ILE A 160 5.82 -12.25 -19.76
C ILE A 160 4.72 -11.26 -19.33
N ALA A 161 4.25 -11.38 -18.09
CA ALA A 161 3.23 -10.48 -17.55
C ALA A 161 3.87 -9.23 -16.94
N VAL A 162 3.31 -8.06 -17.27
CA VAL A 162 3.78 -6.74 -16.83
C VAL A 162 2.60 -5.89 -16.33
N PRO A 163 2.82 -4.86 -15.49
CA PRO A 163 1.78 -3.87 -15.16
C PRO A 163 1.30 -3.12 -16.40
N ASN A 164 0.03 -2.72 -16.40
CA ASN A 164 -0.62 -2.03 -17.54
C ASN A 164 -0.84 -0.53 -17.32
N ASP A 165 -0.38 0.04 -16.23
CA ASP A 165 -0.37 1.49 -16.06
C ASP A 165 0.83 2.10 -16.77
N THR A 166 0.65 3.32 -17.30
CA THR A 166 1.59 3.99 -18.20
C THR A 166 3.04 3.92 -17.73
N THR A 167 3.28 4.24 -16.45
CA THR A 167 4.65 4.36 -15.94
C THR A 167 5.28 3.04 -15.53
N ASN A 168 4.49 2.08 -15.00
CA ASN A 168 5.02 0.77 -14.63
C ASN A 168 5.14 -0.17 -15.83
N GLU A 169 4.28 -0.06 -16.87
CA GLU A 169 4.47 -0.73 -18.15
C GLU A 169 5.80 -0.31 -18.78
N ALA A 170 6.00 1.01 -18.94
CA ALA A 170 7.25 1.53 -19.50
C ALA A 170 8.48 1.08 -18.71
N ARG A 171 8.41 1.12 -17.38
CA ARG A 171 9.47 0.65 -16.48
C ARG A 171 9.78 -0.85 -16.67
N ALA A 172 8.72 -1.68 -16.81
CA ALA A 172 8.89 -3.11 -17.08
C ALA A 172 9.54 -3.37 -18.44
N LEU A 173 9.09 -2.68 -19.48
CA LEU A 173 9.66 -2.81 -20.81
C LEU A 173 11.13 -2.36 -20.86
N LEU A 174 11.48 -1.27 -20.17
CA LEU A 174 12.87 -0.83 -20.05
C LEU A 174 13.73 -1.86 -19.32
N LEU A 175 13.23 -2.45 -18.22
CA LEU A 175 13.95 -3.51 -17.51
C LEU A 175 14.14 -4.77 -18.38
N LEU A 176 13.14 -5.14 -19.18
CA LEU A 176 13.26 -6.25 -20.15
C LEU A 176 14.27 -5.93 -21.24
N GLN A 177 14.33 -4.68 -21.73
CA GLN A 177 15.33 -4.24 -22.68
C GLN A 177 16.76 -4.29 -22.10
N ASP A 178 16.94 -3.81 -20.87
CA ASP A 178 18.25 -3.82 -20.20
C ASP A 178 18.79 -5.24 -20.00
N ASN A 179 17.89 -6.22 -19.96
CA ASN A 179 18.22 -7.65 -19.88
C ASN A 179 18.22 -8.37 -21.24
N GLY A 180 18.12 -7.62 -22.34
CA GLY A 180 18.24 -8.16 -23.71
C GLY A 180 17.06 -9.03 -24.17
N VAL A 181 15.90 -8.94 -23.48
CA VAL A 181 14.70 -9.69 -23.84
C VAL A 181 14.00 -9.08 -25.05
N ILE A 182 13.91 -7.74 -25.07
CA ILE A 182 13.34 -6.94 -26.16
C ILE A 182 14.23 -5.75 -26.47
N LYS A 183 13.95 -5.03 -27.54
CA LYS A 183 14.52 -3.71 -27.82
C LYS A 183 13.39 -2.74 -28.13
N LEU A 184 13.39 -1.61 -27.47
CA LEU A 184 12.45 -0.51 -27.70
C LEU A 184 12.97 0.47 -28.74
N LYS A 185 12.07 1.22 -29.36
CA LYS A 185 12.42 2.37 -30.23
C LYS A 185 13.21 3.40 -29.44
N ASP A 186 14.12 4.08 -30.11
CA ASP A 186 14.90 5.13 -29.48
C ASP A 186 14.03 6.29 -28.94
N GLY A 187 14.28 6.70 -27.71
CA GLY A 187 13.72 7.91 -27.11
C GLY A 187 12.30 7.80 -26.54
N VAL A 188 11.75 6.59 -26.41
CA VAL A 188 10.40 6.37 -25.85
C VAL A 188 10.30 6.66 -24.33
N GLY A 189 11.39 6.48 -23.58
CA GLY A 189 11.46 6.86 -22.15
C GLY A 189 10.39 6.22 -21.25
N LEU A 190 9.88 7.02 -20.32
CA LEU A 190 8.95 6.57 -19.26
C LEU A 190 7.49 6.38 -19.73
N GLU A 191 7.23 6.52 -21.02
CA GLU A 191 5.90 6.34 -21.64
C GLU A 191 5.92 5.21 -22.68
N ALA A 192 6.97 4.36 -22.68
CA ALA A 192 7.08 3.22 -23.58
C ALA A 192 5.91 2.26 -23.41
N THR A 193 5.36 1.78 -24.52
CA THR A 193 4.29 0.79 -24.57
C THR A 193 4.72 -0.45 -25.37
N VAL A 194 3.97 -1.53 -25.32
CA VAL A 194 4.23 -2.72 -26.15
C VAL A 194 4.31 -2.41 -27.63
N ASN A 195 3.65 -1.32 -28.11
CA ASN A 195 3.73 -0.87 -29.51
C ASN A 195 5.09 -0.25 -29.87
N ASP A 196 5.93 0.02 -28.89
CA ASP A 196 7.26 0.57 -29.08
C ASP A 196 8.36 -0.47 -29.12
N ILE A 197 8.02 -1.75 -29.03
CA ILE A 197 8.96 -2.85 -29.22
C ILE A 197 9.41 -2.87 -30.68
N GLU A 198 10.70 -2.60 -30.91
CA GLU A 198 11.33 -2.62 -32.24
C GLU A 198 11.86 -4.01 -32.58
N GLU A 199 12.49 -4.70 -31.59
CA GLU A 199 13.01 -6.06 -31.76
C GLU A 199 12.54 -6.95 -30.61
N ASN A 200 12.16 -8.18 -30.97
CA ASN A 200 11.75 -9.22 -30.03
C ASN A 200 12.42 -10.54 -30.42
N PRO A 201 13.71 -10.71 -30.06
CA PRO A 201 14.53 -11.82 -30.57
C PRO A 201 14.06 -13.20 -30.11
N TYR A 202 13.34 -13.28 -28.97
CA TYR A 202 12.80 -14.53 -28.46
C TYR A 202 11.36 -14.81 -28.93
N GLY A 203 10.68 -13.82 -29.52
CA GLY A 203 9.27 -13.95 -29.93
C GLY A 203 8.33 -14.09 -28.74
N VAL A 204 8.65 -13.44 -27.61
CA VAL A 204 7.81 -13.45 -26.41
C VAL A 204 6.52 -12.63 -26.60
N GLU A 205 5.47 -13.00 -25.90
CA GLU A 205 4.24 -12.24 -25.80
C GLU A 205 4.26 -11.45 -24.49
N ILE A 206 3.93 -10.15 -24.55
CA ILE A 206 3.79 -9.31 -23.35
C ILE A 206 2.30 -9.25 -22.98
N GLU A 207 1.98 -9.70 -21.76
CA GLU A 207 0.63 -9.63 -21.20
C GLU A 207 0.55 -8.49 -20.19
N GLU A 208 -0.24 -7.46 -20.54
CA GLU A 208 -0.44 -6.26 -19.74
C GLU A 208 -1.61 -6.48 -18.77
N LEU A 209 -1.35 -6.45 -17.47
CA LEU A 209 -2.31 -6.68 -16.40
C LEU A 209 -2.29 -5.55 -15.38
N GLU A 210 -3.41 -5.35 -14.67
CA GLU A 210 -3.41 -4.51 -13.49
C GLU A 210 -2.30 -4.96 -12.52
N ALA A 211 -1.49 -4.02 -12.00
CA ALA A 211 -0.29 -4.33 -11.22
C ALA A 211 -0.54 -5.33 -10.08
N ALA A 212 -1.70 -5.20 -9.39
CA ALA A 212 -2.14 -6.11 -8.33
C ALA A 212 -2.45 -7.56 -8.81
N GLN A 213 -2.56 -7.79 -10.12
CA GLN A 213 -2.87 -9.10 -10.69
C GLN A 213 -1.63 -9.82 -11.23
N VAL A 214 -0.55 -9.08 -11.52
CA VAL A 214 0.64 -9.64 -12.19
C VAL A 214 1.26 -10.81 -11.42
N SER A 215 1.41 -10.70 -10.10
CA SER A 215 1.98 -11.78 -9.27
C SER A 215 1.13 -13.06 -9.26
N ARG A 216 -0.19 -12.94 -9.49
CA ARG A 216 -1.14 -14.06 -9.41
C ARG A 216 -1.04 -15.02 -10.60
N VAL A 217 -0.54 -14.53 -11.73
CA VAL A 217 -0.37 -15.35 -12.93
C VAL A 217 1.02 -15.97 -13.05
N ALA A 218 1.91 -15.79 -12.07
CA ALA A 218 3.27 -16.33 -12.11
C ALA A 218 3.34 -17.84 -12.42
N GLY A 219 2.38 -18.63 -11.94
CA GLY A 219 2.32 -20.07 -12.26
C GLY A 219 1.85 -20.42 -13.67
N GLU A 220 1.42 -19.45 -14.47
CA GLU A 220 0.83 -19.63 -15.80
C GLU A 220 1.70 -19.04 -16.92
N VAL A 221 2.57 -18.07 -16.61
CA VAL A 221 3.42 -17.35 -17.55
C VAL A 221 4.90 -17.71 -17.38
N ALA A 222 5.76 -17.37 -18.34
CA ALA A 222 7.20 -17.63 -18.24
C ALA A 222 7.83 -16.80 -17.12
N PHE A 223 7.56 -15.50 -17.09
CA PHE A 223 8.05 -14.56 -16.09
C PHE A 223 6.99 -13.51 -15.75
N VAL A 224 7.14 -12.92 -14.57
CA VAL A 224 6.36 -11.74 -14.14
C VAL A 224 7.30 -10.60 -13.80
N VAL A 225 6.91 -9.36 -14.13
CA VAL A 225 7.66 -8.16 -13.77
C VAL A 225 6.85 -7.40 -12.73
N LEU A 226 7.40 -7.25 -11.51
CA LEU A 226 6.63 -6.81 -10.34
C LEU A 226 7.20 -5.55 -9.70
N ASN A 227 6.28 -4.67 -9.28
CA ASN A 227 6.57 -3.63 -8.29
C ASN A 227 7.01 -4.25 -6.97
N GLY A 228 7.89 -3.56 -6.22
CA GLY A 228 8.46 -4.06 -4.98
C GLY A 228 7.41 -4.46 -3.93
N ASN A 229 6.38 -3.62 -3.73
CA ASN A 229 5.30 -3.93 -2.78
C ASN A 229 4.52 -5.21 -3.16
N TYR A 230 4.15 -5.40 -4.43
CA TYR A 230 3.46 -6.61 -4.88
C TYR A 230 4.37 -7.85 -4.88
N ALA A 231 5.67 -7.67 -5.10
CA ALA A 231 6.64 -8.74 -4.92
C ALA A 231 6.70 -9.19 -3.45
N LEU A 232 6.81 -8.24 -2.51
CA LEU A 232 6.78 -8.52 -1.07
C LEU A 232 5.48 -9.18 -0.62
N GLU A 233 4.32 -8.69 -1.08
CA GLU A 233 3.00 -9.30 -0.79
C GLU A 233 2.89 -10.74 -1.31
N ALA A 234 3.50 -11.04 -2.45
CA ALA A 234 3.57 -12.39 -3.01
C ALA A 234 4.61 -13.28 -2.33
N GLY A 235 5.38 -12.75 -1.36
CA GLY A 235 6.41 -13.47 -0.62
C GLY A 235 7.76 -13.55 -1.33
N TYR A 236 7.97 -12.77 -2.39
CA TYR A 236 9.26 -12.68 -3.06
C TYR A 236 10.21 -11.73 -2.33
N SER A 237 11.50 -12.05 -2.35
CA SER A 237 12.60 -11.19 -1.95
C SER A 237 13.41 -10.81 -3.18
N VAL A 238 13.56 -9.51 -3.45
CA VAL A 238 14.29 -9.04 -4.63
C VAL A 238 15.71 -9.60 -4.70
N SER A 239 16.41 -9.68 -3.57
CA SER A 239 17.79 -10.18 -3.48
C SER A 239 17.94 -11.69 -3.67
N LYS A 240 16.86 -12.47 -3.51
CA LYS A 240 16.90 -13.95 -3.53
C LYS A 240 16.14 -14.54 -4.70
N ASP A 241 15.03 -13.93 -5.08
CA ASP A 241 14.04 -14.52 -6.00
C ASP A 241 14.01 -13.81 -7.35
N ALA A 242 14.44 -12.54 -7.44
CA ALA A 242 14.48 -11.83 -8.70
C ALA A 242 15.60 -12.38 -9.61
N ILE A 243 15.27 -12.58 -10.88
CA ILE A 243 16.24 -12.98 -11.93
C ILE A 243 17.06 -11.77 -12.35
N ALA A 244 16.40 -10.62 -12.46
CA ALA A 244 17.02 -9.32 -12.70
C ALA A 244 16.19 -8.24 -12.01
N TYR A 245 16.84 -7.17 -11.57
CA TYR A 245 16.19 -6.06 -10.90
C TYR A 245 17.00 -4.78 -11.02
N GLU A 246 16.35 -3.64 -10.80
CA GLU A 246 16.99 -2.33 -10.74
C GLU A 246 17.88 -2.22 -9.51
N THR A 247 19.07 -1.62 -9.67
CA THR A 247 20.01 -1.44 -8.55
C THR A 247 19.78 -0.14 -7.78
N ALA A 248 20.15 -0.11 -6.51
CA ALA A 248 19.97 1.05 -5.63
C ALA A 248 20.74 2.33 -6.06
N ASP A 249 21.78 2.18 -6.86
CA ASP A 249 22.59 3.27 -7.40
C ASP A 249 22.21 3.66 -8.85
N SER A 250 21.13 3.08 -9.38
CA SER A 250 20.62 3.39 -10.71
C SER A 250 19.89 4.74 -10.73
N GLU A 251 19.71 5.31 -11.95
CA GLU A 251 18.82 6.46 -12.13
C GLU A 251 17.37 6.12 -11.74
N ALA A 252 16.95 4.86 -11.85
CA ALA A 252 15.66 4.38 -11.41
C ALA A 252 15.43 4.63 -9.91
N ALA A 253 16.44 4.43 -9.05
CA ALA A 253 16.35 4.67 -7.61
C ALA A 253 15.99 6.13 -7.27
N LYS A 254 16.40 7.10 -8.09
CA LYS A 254 16.07 8.52 -7.93
C LYS A 254 14.73 8.88 -8.56
N THR A 255 14.41 8.27 -9.69
CA THR A 255 13.19 8.54 -10.46
C THR A 255 11.96 7.98 -9.76
N TYR A 256 12.03 6.73 -9.28
CA TYR A 256 10.88 6.00 -8.72
C TYR A 256 10.83 6.03 -7.19
N VAL A 257 11.15 7.18 -6.59
CA VAL A 257 11.01 7.39 -5.14
C VAL A 257 9.55 7.36 -4.74
N ASN A 258 9.21 6.54 -3.74
CA ASN A 258 7.90 6.48 -3.12
C ASN A 258 7.70 7.66 -2.17
N VAL A 259 6.54 8.28 -2.26
CA VAL A 259 6.26 9.59 -1.65
C VAL A 259 5.02 9.57 -0.75
N ILE A 260 4.97 10.48 0.19
CA ILE A 260 3.71 10.94 0.78
C ILE A 260 3.07 11.91 -0.20
N ALA A 261 1.91 11.55 -0.74
CA ALA A 261 1.14 12.44 -1.61
C ALA A 261 -0.09 12.97 -0.89
N VAL A 262 -0.38 14.23 -1.12
CA VAL A 262 -1.49 14.97 -0.51
C VAL A 262 -2.22 15.80 -1.56
N LYS A 263 -3.42 16.26 -1.27
CA LYS A 263 -4.08 17.25 -2.11
C LYS A 263 -3.32 18.56 -2.11
N GLU A 264 -3.20 19.21 -3.26
CA GLU A 264 -2.52 20.50 -3.44
C GLU A 264 -2.96 21.54 -2.40
N GLY A 265 -1.99 22.18 -1.75
CA GLY A 265 -2.20 23.15 -0.67
C GLY A 265 -2.15 22.54 0.74
N ASN A 266 -2.13 21.23 0.90
CA ASN A 266 -2.02 20.54 2.20
C ASN A 266 -0.58 20.11 2.54
N GLU A 267 0.35 20.18 1.60
CA GLU A 267 1.74 19.70 1.74
C GLU A 267 2.52 20.34 2.89
N ASN A 268 2.13 21.55 3.30
CA ASN A 268 2.76 22.29 4.39
C ASN A 268 1.95 22.29 5.69
N SER A 269 0.89 21.49 5.80
CA SER A 269 0.14 21.36 7.05
C SER A 269 0.99 20.74 8.16
N GLU A 270 0.75 21.13 9.42
CA GLU A 270 1.57 20.69 10.56
C GLU A 270 1.60 19.16 10.67
N GLY A 271 0.44 18.50 10.50
CA GLY A 271 0.34 17.03 10.59
C GLY A 271 1.11 16.33 9.46
N ILE A 272 1.01 16.82 8.21
CA ILE A 272 1.74 16.23 7.08
C ILE A 272 3.25 16.41 7.23
N GLN A 273 3.70 17.58 7.71
CA GLN A 273 5.12 17.80 7.96
C GLN A 273 5.64 16.91 9.11
N ALA A 274 4.85 16.71 10.18
CA ALA A 274 5.18 15.78 11.24
C ALA A 274 5.27 14.33 10.71
N LEU A 275 4.31 13.91 9.88
CA LEU A 275 4.32 12.59 9.23
C LEU A 275 5.60 12.36 8.41
N VAL A 276 5.94 13.29 7.53
CA VAL A 276 7.14 13.18 6.68
C VAL A 276 8.41 13.14 7.53
N GLN A 277 8.50 13.97 8.58
CA GLN A 277 9.66 13.97 9.49
C GLN A 277 9.78 12.65 10.27
N ALA A 278 8.66 12.12 10.78
CA ALA A 278 8.65 10.82 11.47
C ALA A 278 9.13 9.70 10.53
N LEU A 279 8.62 9.64 9.30
CA LEU A 279 9.00 8.63 8.30
C LEU A 279 10.47 8.76 7.84
N LYS A 280 11.07 9.94 7.89
CA LYS A 280 12.48 10.19 7.57
C LYS A 280 13.42 10.08 8.78
N SER A 281 12.91 9.76 9.96
CA SER A 281 13.73 9.64 11.17
C SER A 281 14.74 8.49 11.09
N ASP A 282 15.82 8.58 11.83
CA ASP A 282 16.84 7.53 11.93
C ASP A 282 16.23 6.20 12.41
N GLU A 283 15.21 6.25 13.27
CA GLU A 283 14.49 5.09 13.79
C GLU A 283 13.76 4.35 12.67
N ILE A 284 13.03 5.06 11.81
CA ILE A 284 12.29 4.46 10.70
C ILE A 284 13.24 4.02 9.58
N GLN A 285 14.32 4.76 9.30
CA GLN A 285 15.35 4.30 8.37
C GLN A 285 15.99 2.99 8.84
N LYS A 286 16.26 2.89 10.13
CA LYS A 286 16.76 1.65 10.72
C LYS A 286 15.75 0.52 10.63
N PHE A 287 14.46 0.79 10.92
CA PHE A 287 13.39 -0.19 10.78
C PHE A 287 13.34 -0.74 9.34
N ILE A 288 13.35 0.14 8.34
CA ILE A 288 13.34 -0.24 6.91
C ILE A 288 14.54 -1.15 6.58
N ASN A 289 15.75 -0.73 6.96
CA ASN A 289 16.97 -1.50 6.67
C ASN A 289 16.97 -2.88 7.34
N ASP A 290 16.50 -2.97 8.58
CA ASP A 290 16.49 -4.22 9.36
C ASP A 290 15.39 -5.19 8.88
N THR A 291 14.28 -4.65 8.35
CA THR A 291 13.08 -5.45 8.01
C THR A 291 13.13 -6.00 6.59
N TYR A 292 13.55 -5.19 5.60
CA TYR A 292 13.33 -5.51 4.19
C TYR A 292 14.58 -6.00 3.43
N ASP A 293 15.75 -6.07 4.05
CA ASP A 293 16.98 -6.66 3.48
C ASP A 293 17.28 -6.17 2.03
N GLY A 294 17.13 -4.85 1.81
CA GLY A 294 17.36 -4.21 0.52
C GLY A 294 16.19 -4.24 -0.49
N ALA A 295 15.06 -4.88 -0.14
CA ALA A 295 13.84 -4.78 -0.95
C ALA A 295 13.16 -3.41 -0.83
N VAL A 296 13.46 -2.68 0.24
CA VAL A 296 13.05 -1.29 0.48
C VAL A 296 14.27 -0.51 0.93
N ILE A 297 14.53 0.61 0.29
CA ILE A 297 15.76 1.40 0.51
C ILE A 297 15.35 2.80 0.94
N PRO A 298 15.71 3.28 2.15
CA PRO A 298 15.39 4.63 2.60
C PRO A 298 15.91 5.72 1.63
N PHE A 299 15.10 6.71 1.36
CA PHE A 299 15.49 7.88 0.58
C PHE A 299 15.91 9.02 1.51
N THR A 300 17.15 9.48 1.37
CA THR A 300 17.80 10.41 2.33
C THR A 300 18.11 11.79 1.75
N GLU A 301 17.71 12.08 0.50
CA GLU A 301 17.90 13.40 -0.14
C GLU A 301 16.78 14.39 0.17
#